data_42ef9eda685baa155392c393ac20588f
#
_entry.id   42ef9eda685baa155392c393ac20588f
#
_cell.length_a   1.000
_cell.length_b   1.000
_cell.length_c   1.000
_cell.angle_alpha   90.00
_cell.angle_beta   90.00
_cell.angle_gamma   90.00
#
_symmetry.space_group_name_H-M   'P 1'
#
loop_
_entity.id
_entity.type
_entity.pdbx_description
1 polymer ?
#
loop_
_entity_poly.entity_id
_entity_poly.type
_entity_poly.pdbx_seq_one_letter_code
_entity_poly.pdbx_strand_id
1 'polypeptide(L)'
;MRPLPSGDSSAPLPVLYLNDGQNLFDPARAFGGNTWRVAETVNRLVAEGRIPPLMVVGIDHGGVQRAREYLPVEDDRNPHARRPLGRQYLEFVTREVVPFIERNYDVSRRTSGRAFGGSSYGAAVALLTVLERPGVFGRLLVESPSLYVGGRILLRRARRAPRWPARVYLGVGTQETSRADVNRETVENVRTLESILRSAGLGARRLKIVVEEGARHTEGAWAGRLPEALTFLFG
;
A
#
# COMPACT_ATOMS: atom_id res chain seq x y z
N MET A 1 -4.02 23.41 8.50
CA MET A 1 -4.97 22.57 7.75
C MET A 1 -6.11 23.47 7.27
N ARG A 2 -6.23 23.69 5.98
CA ARG A 2 -7.27 24.57 5.41
C ARG A 2 -8.45 23.67 5.02
N PRO A 3 -9.70 23.98 5.38
CA PRO A 3 -10.84 23.20 4.93
C PRO A 3 -10.95 23.27 3.41
N LEU A 4 -11.20 22.13 2.77
CA LEU A 4 -11.49 22.05 1.34
C LEU A 4 -12.76 22.86 1.03
N PRO A 5 -12.86 23.51 -0.14
CA PRO A 5 -14.06 24.21 -0.53
C PRO A 5 -15.24 23.25 -0.55
N SER A 6 -16.36 23.65 0.02
CA SER A 6 -17.64 22.97 0.04
C SER A 6 -18.21 22.91 -1.39
N GLY A 7 -17.75 21.90 -2.14
CA GLY A 7 -18.50 21.44 -3.30
C GLY A 7 -19.55 20.45 -2.80
N ASP A 8 -20.77 20.58 -3.24
CA ASP A 8 -21.96 19.78 -2.91
C ASP A 8 -21.82 18.28 -3.28
N SER A 9 -20.87 17.58 -2.64
CA SER A 9 -20.78 16.12 -2.69
C SER A 9 -21.30 15.59 -1.38
N SER A 10 -22.58 15.27 -1.35
CA SER A 10 -23.26 14.69 -0.17
C SER A 10 -22.78 13.29 0.22
N ALA A 11 -21.79 12.72 -0.45
CA ALA A 11 -21.28 11.37 -0.19
C ALA A 11 -20.00 11.41 0.66
N PRO A 12 -19.91 10.61 1.74
CA PRO A 12 -18.73 10.50 2.58
C PRO A 12 -17.48 10.12 1.76
N LEU A 13 -16.33 10.77 2.03
CA LEU A 13 -15.09 10.59 1.27
C LEU A 13 -14.54 9.16 1.39
N PRO A 14 -14.10 8.52 0.31
CA PRO A 14 -13.26 7.34 0.40
C PRO A 14 -11.92 7.69 1.08
N VAL A 15 -11.28 6.68 1.72
CA VAL A 15 -10.03 6.88 2.46
C VAL A 15 -8.95 5.96 1.91
N LEU A 16 -7.78 6.53 1.64
CA LEU A 16 -6.54 5.81 1.38
C LEU A 16 -5.63 5.89 2.60
N TYR A 17 -5.44 4.78 3.29
CA TYR A 17 -4.45 4.62 4.35
C TYR A 17 -3.13 4.17 3.73
N LEU A 18 -2.04 4.89 4.00
CA LEU A 18 -0.70 4.56 3.50
C LEU A 18 0.30 4.44 4.64
N ASN A 19 1.06 3.36 4.63
CA ASN A 19 2.20 3.16 5.50
C ASN A 19 3.34 4.14 5.15
N ASP A 20 4.29 4.31 6.05
CA ASP A 20 5.43 5.23 5.88
C ASP A 20 4.98 6.68 5.69
N GLY A 21 4.09 7.14 6.56
CA GLY A 21 3.48 8.48 6.50
C GLY A 21 4.49 9.63 6.33
N GLN A 22 5.69 9.46 6.88
CA GLN A 22 6.80 10.41 6.75
C GLN A 22 7.19 10.68 5.29
N ASN A 23 7.05 9.67 4.41
CA ASN A 23 7.51 9.73 3.02
C ASN A 23 6.44 10.22 2.04
N LEU A 24 5.27 10.65 2.51
CA LEU A 24 4.15 10.89 1.60
C LEU A 24 4.03 12.33 1.13
N PHE A 25 4.32 13.31 1.98
CA PHE A 25 3.91 14.70 1.78
C PHE A 25 5.04 15.73 1.89
N ASP A 26 5.92 15.59 2.88
CA ASP A 26 6.90 16.62 3.23
C ASP A 26 8.33 16.10 3.04
N PRO A 27 9.11 16.67 2.08
CA PRO A 27 10.50 16.28 1.86
C PRO A 27 11.39 16.41 3.10
N ALA A 28 11.09 17.34 4.01
CA ALA A 28 11.88 17.54 5.23
C ALA A 28 11.74 16.36 6.22
N ARG A 29 10.66 15.59 6.12
CA ARG A 29 10.39 14.40 6.94
C ARG A 29 10.74 13.10 6.23
N ALA A 30 10.80 13.13 4.91
CA ALA A 30 10.93 11.94 4.08
C ALA A 30 12.35 11.37 4.10
N PHE A 31 12.45 10.05 4.01
CA PHE A 31 13.72 9.36 3.84
C PHE A 31 14.43 9.85 2.57
N GLY A 32 15.68 10.31 2.71
CA GLY A 32 16.46 10.83 1.58
C GLY A 32 15.87 12.10 0.92
N GLY A 33 14.94 12.81 1.58
CA GLY A 33 14.36 14.05 1.09
C GLY A 33 13.40 13.90 -0.10
N ASN A 34 13.00 12.66 -0.44
CA ASN A 34 12.07 12.39 -1.54
C ASN A 34 10.72 11.88 -1.01
N THR A 35 9.63 12.35 -1.61
CA THR A 35 8.28 11.93 -1.24
C THR A 35 7.57 11.21 -2.37
N TRP A 36 6.46 10.55 -2.01
CA TRP A 36 5.51 10.01 -3.00
C TRP A 36 4.68 11.09 -3.70
N ARG A 37 4.79 12.35 -3.30
CA ARG A 37 4.03 13.48 -3.86
C ARG A 37 2.52 13.21 -3.86
N VAL A 38 2.03 12.65 -2.76
CA VAL A 38 0.64 12.16 -2.68
C VAL A 38 -0.36 13.30 -2.81
N ALA A 39 -0.13 14.42 -2.12
CA ALA A 39 -1.04 15.56 -2.14
C ALA A 39 -1.18 16.16 -3.54
N GLU A 40 -0.07 16.38 -4.24
CA GLU A 40 -0.06 16.91 -5.60
C GLU A 40 -0.75 15.96 -6.58
N THR A 41 -0.48 14.65 -6.44
CA THR A 41 -1.09 13.62 -7.30
C THR A 41 -2.59 13.54 -7.11
N VAL A 42 -3.06 13.48 -5.84
CA VAL A 42 -4.49 13.42 -5.54
C VAL A 42 -5.20 14.68 -6.03
N ASN A 43 -4.67 15.87 -5.70
CA ASN A 43 -5.29 17.14 -6.10
C ASN A 43 -5.41 17.25 -7.64
N ARG A 44 -4.38 16.86 -8.37
CA ARG A 44 -4.39 16.86 -9.83
C ARG A 44 -5.43 15.87 -10.38
N LEU A 45 -5.46 14.64 -9.91
CA LEU A 45 -6.40 13.62 -10.40
C LEU A 45 -7.86 13.96 -10.09
N VAL A 46 -8.12 14.59 -8.94
CA VAL A 46 -9.46 15.10 -8.59
C VAL A 46 -9.85 16.26 -9.50
N ALA A 47 -8.95 17.22 -9.76
CA ALA A 47 -9.20 18.34 -10.66
C ALA A 47 -9.43 17.88 -12.12
N GLU A 48 -8.77 16.81 -12.55
CA GLU A 48 -8.96 16.15 -13.85
C GLU A 48 -10.24 15.28 -13.91
N GLY A 49 -10.98 15.12 -12.82
CA GLY A 49 -12.16 14.26 -12.74
C GLY A 49 -11.86 12.75 -12.88
N ARG A 50 -10.61 12.33 -12.68
CA ARG A 50 -10.16 10.93 -12.83
C ARG A 50 -10.40 10.08 -11.60
N ILE A 51 -10.47 10.70 -10.43
CA ILE A 51 -10.86 10.08 -9.17
C ILE A 51 -11.79 11.03 -8.39
N PRO A 52 -12.68 10.51 -7.53
CA PRO A 52 -13.44 11.36 -6.63
C PRO A 52 -12.52 12.06 -5.60
N PRO A 53 -12.99 13.12 -4.92
CA PRO A 53 -12.33 13.63 -3.73
C PRO A 53 -11.99 12.50 -2.76
N LEU A 54 -10.77 12.48 -2.22
CA LEU A 54 -10.19 11.38 -1.47
C LEU A 54 -9.49 11.90 -0.21
N MET A 55 -9.77 11.30 0.94
CA MET A 55 -8.95 11.50 2.14
C MET A 55 -7.74 10.57 2.09
N VAL A 56 -6.54 11.11 2.37
CA VAL A 56 -5.35 10.30 2.56
C VAL A 56 -4.89 10.37 4.02
N VAL A 57 -4.65 9.21 4.60
CA VAL A 57 -4.15 9.03 5.96
C VAL A 57 -2.77 8.40 5.89
N GLY A 58 -1.73 9.18 6.18
CA GLY A 58 -0.37 8.67 6.33
C GLY A 58 -0.18 8.11 7.75
N ILE A 59 0.28 6.87 7.84
CA ILE A 59 0.60 6.22 9.13
C ILE A 59 2.11 6.19 9.26
N ASP A 60 2.63 7.00 10.19
CA ASP A 60 4.05 7.06 10.46
C ASP A 60 4.54 5.75 11.09
N HIS A 61 5.73 5.28 10.69
CA HIS A 61 6.39 4.16 11.36
C HIS A 61 7.22 4.64 12.55
N GLY A 62 7.51 3.75 13.49
CA GLY A 62 8.29 4.02 14.70
C GLY A 62 9.82 4.08 14.49
N GLY A 63 10.31 4.68 13.40
CA GLY A 63 11.73 4.83 13.10
C GLY A 63 12.44 3.48 12.95
N VAL A 64 13.41 3.19 13.81
CA VAL A 64 14.16 1.91 13.80
C VAL A 64 13.29 0.67 14.03
N GLN A 65 12.08 0.83 14.56
CA GLN A 65 11.12 -0.25 14.77
C GLN A 65 10.37 -0.64 13.49
N ARG A 66 10.45 0.16 12.41
CA ARG A 66 9.71 -0.05 11.16
C ARG A 66 9.74 -1.50 10.66
N ALA A 67 10.93 -2.12 10.62
CA ALA A 67 11.06 -3.49 10.14
C ALA A 67 10.29 -4.48 11.03
N ARG A 68 10.32 -4.29 12.36
CA ARG A 68 9.57 -5.12 13.30
C ARG A 68 8.07 -4.92 13.18
N GLU A 69 7.62 -3.66 13.06
CA GLU A 69 6.20 -3.29 12.95
C GLU A 69 5.56 -3.86 11.69
N TYR A 70 6.31 -3.94 10.58
CA TYR A 70 5.76 -4.28 9.28
C TYR A 70 5.90 -5.75 8.88
N LEU A 71 6.68 -6.53 9.59
CA LEU A 71 6.94 -7.92 9.20
C LEU A 71 6.19 -8.93 10.07
N PRO A 72 5.65 -10.01 9.45
CA PRO A 72 5.00 -11.11 10.18
C PRO A 72 5.99 -12.10 10.80
N VAL A 73 7.23 -12.12 10.31
CA VAL A 73 8.34 -12.99 10.71
C VAL A 73 9.65 -12.21 10.59
N GLU A 74 10.71 -12.72 11.17
CA GLU A 74 12.04 -12.14 11.07
C GLU A 74 12.53 -12.12 9.61
N ASP A 75 13.33 -11.10 9.28
CA ASP A 75 14.09 -11.03 8.04
C ASP A 75 15.58 -11.16 8.40
N ASP A 76 16.20 -12.27 8.02
CA ASP A 76 17.60 -12.53 8.30
C ASP A 76 18.56 -11.56 7.58
N ARG A 77 18.07 -10.85 6.57
CA ARG A 77 18.82 -9.82 5.84
C ARG A 77 18.82 -8.45 6.56
N ASN A 78 18.01 -8.30 7.64
CA ASN A 78 17.85 -7.04 8.35
C ASN A 78 17.94 -7.25 9.88
N PRO A 79 19.01 -6.77 10.56
CA PRO A 79 19.16 -6.95 12.00
C PRO A 79 18.06 -6.25 12.81
N HIS A 80 17.40 -5.23 12.27
CA HIS A 80 16.29 -4.54 12.91
C HIS A 80 14.94 -5.27 12.78
N ALA A 81 14.88 -6.38 12.03
CA ALA A 81 13.67 -7.17 11.82
C ALA A 81 13.50 -8.33 12.82
N ARG A 82 14.16 -8.26 13.99
CA ARG A 82 14.03 -9.25 15.07
C ARG A 82 12.77 -9.00 15.90
N ARG A 83 12.15 -10.08 16.40
CA ARG A 83 10.92 -10.03 17.20
C ARG A 83 9.79 -9.26 16.49
N PRO A 84 9.30 -9.75 15.36
CA PRO A 84 8.35 -9.05 14.51
C PRO A 84 7.03 -8.75 15.21
N LEU A 85 6.44 -7.60 14.91
CA LEU A 85 5.20 -7.06 15.49
C LEU A 85 4.11 -6.85 14.43
N GLY A 86 4.25 -7.42 13.23
CA GLY A 86 3.32 -7.19 12.11
C GLY A 86 1.86 -7.50 12.45
N ARG A 87 1.61 -8.48 13.34
CA ARG A 87 0.24 -8.74 13.82
C ARG A 87 -0.28 -7.64 14.74
N GLN A 88 0.54 -7.12 15.64
CA GLN A 88 0.17 -6.00 16.50
C GLN A 88 -0.08 -4.75 15.67
N TYR A 89 0.75 -4.51 14.65
CA TYR A 89 0.58 -3.37 13.75
C TYR A 89 -0.75 -3.45 12.97
N LEU A 90 -1.10 -4.60 12.40
CA LEU A 90 -2.39 -4.72 11.72
C LEU A 90 -3.60 -4.57 12.67
N GLU A 91 -3.48 -4.99 13.94
CA GLU A 91 -4.51 -4.72 14.95
C GLU A 91 -4.62 -3.22 15.24
N PHE A 92 -3.48 -2.54 15.44
CA PHE A 92 -3.44 -1.08 15.60
C PHE A 92 -4.14 -0.38 14.42
N VAL A 93 -3.78 -0.72 13.18
CA VAL A 93 -4.41 -0.12 11.99
C VAL A 93 -5.91 -0.37 11.95
N THR A 94 -6.33 -1.63 12.17
CA THR A 94 -7.73 -2.03 11.94
C THR A 94 -8.66 -1.72 13.12
N ARG A 95 -8.12 -1.68 14.36
CA ARG A 95 -8.95 -1.47 15.58
C ARG A 95 -8.82 -0.08 16.18
N GLU A 96 -7.75 0.66 15.83
CA GLU A 96 -7.51 2.00 16.37
C GLU A 96 -7.54 3.06 15.28
N VAL A 97 -6.65 2.98 14.28
CA VAL A 97 -6.52 4.02 13.24
C VAL A 97 -7.80 4.17 12.41
N VAL A 98 -8.31 3.06 11.85
CA VAL A 98 -9.51 3.11 11.00
C VAL A 98 -10.72 3.62 11.81
N PRO A 99 -11.06 3.10 13.02
CA PRO A 99 -12.16 3.64 13.81
C PRO A 99 -11.94 5.09 14.27
N PHE A 100 -10.69 5.50 14.55
CA PHE A 100 -10.40 6.89 14.90
C PHE A 100 -10.75 7.83 13.75
N ILE A 101 -10.32 7.52 12.53
CA ILE A 101 -10.63 8.33 11.33
C ILE A 101 -12.15 8.38 11.11
N GLU A 102 -12.84 7.25 11.20
CA GLU A 102 -14.28 7.16 10.97
C GLU A 102 -15.14 7.86 12.04
N ARG A 103 -14.62 8.06 13.25
CA ARG A 103 -15.31 8.83 14.29
C ARG A 103 -15.10 10.34 14.17
N ASN A 104 -13.97 10.77 13.64
CA ASN A 104 -13.56 12.17 13.67
C ASN A 104 -13.71 12.90 12.33
N TYR A 105 -13.98 12.18 11.23
CA TYR A 105 -14.07 12.75 9.89
C TYR A 105 -15.28 12.18 9.15
N ASP A 106 -15.85 12.98 8.23
CA ASP A 106 -16.93 12.52 7.35
C ASP A 106 -16.37 11.69 6.19
N VAL A 107 -16.18 10.41 6.48
CA VAL A 107 -15.60 9.44 5.55
C VAL A 107 -16.45 8.19 5.42
N SER A 108 -16.29 7.50 4.31
CA SER A 108 -16.99 6.25 4.03
C SER A 108 -16.58 5.14 4.99
N ARG A 109 -17.57 4.58 5.70
CA ARG A 109 -17.41 3.41 6.57
C ARG A 109 -17.57 2.09 5.83
N ARG A 110 -17.84 2.13 4.53
CA ARG A 110 -17.97 0.93 3.69
C ARG A 110 -16.60 0.34 3.37
N THR A 111 -16.48 -0.98 3.31
CA THR A 111 -15.26 -1.66 2.83
C THR A 111 -14.81 -1.13 1.46
N SER A 112 -15.76 -0.88 0.54
CA SER A 112 -15.46 -0.31 -0.78
C SER A 112 -14.90 1.12 -0.74
N GLY A 113 -15.10 1.85 0.34
CA GLY A 113 -14.54 3.19 0.56
C GLY A 113 -13.16 3.20 1.20
N ARG A 114 -12.63 2.04 1.61
CA ARG A 114 -11.32 1.95 2.28
C ARG A 114 -10.28 1.31 1.39
N ALA A 115 -9.15 1.99 1.21
CA ALA A 115 -7.95 1.44 0.59
C ALA A 115 -6.81 1.41 1.61
N PHE A 116 -5.95 0.40 1.52
CA PHE A 116 -4.73 0.31 2.32
C PHE A 116 -3.54 0.01 1.43
N GLY A 117 -2.37 0.57 1.75
CA GLY A 117 -1.19 0.35 0.92
C GLY A 117 0.12 0.83 1.51
N GLY A 118 1.16 0.70 0.70
CA GLY A 118 2.52 1.12 1.00
C GLY A 118 3.53 0.51 0.05
N SER A 119 4.81 0.71 0.34
CA SER A 119 5.93 0.12 -0.41
C SER A 119 6.81 -0.75 0.46
N SER A 120 7.58 -1.64 -0.19
CA SER A 120 8.59 -2.44 0.50
C SER A 120 8.00 -3.26 1.66
N TYR A 121 8.51 -3.11 2.89
CA TYR A 121 7.90 -3.68 4.09
C TYR A 121 6.50 -3.11 4.37
N GLY A 122 6.25 -1.82 4.03
CA GLY A 122 4.93 -1.20 4.13
C GLY A 122 3.89 -1.88 3.22
N ALA A 123 4.30 -2.32 2.03
CA ALA A 123 3.47 -3.14 1.14
C ALA A 123 3.27 -4.57 1.70
N ALA A 124 4.31 -5.13 2.34
CA ALA A 124 4.22 -6.45 2.96
C ALA A 124 3.20 -6.46 4.11
N VAL A 125 3.20 -5.45 5.00
CA VAL A 125 2.20 -5.38 6.07
C VAL A 125 0.81 -5.02 5.56
N ALA A 126 0.67 -4.25 4.49
CA ALA A 126 -0.62 -4.01 3.86
C ALA A 126 -1.22 -5.31 3.29
N LEU A 127 -0.41 -6.12 2.61
CA LEU A 127 -0.80 -7.46 2.16
C LEU A 127 -1.14 -8.37 3.34
N LEU A 128 -0.30 -8.42 4.38
CA LEU A 128 -0.57 -9.19 5.60
C LEU A 128 -1.93 -8.81 6.19
N THR A 129 -2.23 -7.50 6.27
CA THR A 129 -3.47 -6.99 6.84
C THR A 129 -4.69 -7.49 6.08
N VAL A 130 -4.70 -7.47 4.75
CA VAL A 130 -5.85 -7.96 3.99
C VAL A 130 -6.00 -9.49 4.06
N LEU A 131 -4.90 -10.22 4.28
CA LEU A 131 -4.92 -11.67 4.47
C LEU A 131 -5.46 -12.07 5.84
N GLU A 132 -5.08 -11.36 6.91
CA GLU A 132 -5.46 -11.67 8.31
C GLU A 132 -6.78 -11.00 8.74
N ARG A 133 -7.18 -9.91 8.07
CA ARG A 133 -8.42 -9.14 8.32
C ARG A 133 -9.20 -8.93 7.02
N PRO A 134 -9.66 -10.02 6.38
CA PRO A 134 -10.39 -9.93 5.12
C PRO A 134 -11.70 -9.15 5.29
N GLY A 135 -11.97 -8.24 4.37
CA GLY A 135 -13.18 -7.42 4.37
C GLY A 135 -13.07 -6.07 5.10
N VAL A 136 -11.94 -5.75 5.74
CA VAL A 136 -11.72 -4.40 6.29
C VAL A 136 -11.45 -3.41 5.16
N PHE A 137 -10.56 -3.76 4.22
CA PHE A 137 -10.19 -2.93 3.09
C PHE A 137 -10.70 -3.51 1.78
N GLY A 138 -11.36 -2.68 0.98
CA GLY A 138 -11.89 -3.06 -0.34
C GLY A 138 -10.93 -2.81 -1.50
N ARG A 139 -9.83 -2.07 -1.23
CA ARG A 139 -8.79 -1.76 -2.20
C ARG A 139 -7.41 -1.93 -1.58
N LEU A 140 -6.45 -2.43 -2.37
CA LEU A 140 -5.08 -2.68 -1.91
C LEU A 140 -4.08 -2.10 -2.90
N LEU A 141 -3.14 -1.29 -2.40
CA LEU A 141 -2.02 -0.75 -3.13
C LEU A 141 -0.72 -1.37 -2.62
N VAL A 142 0.02 -2.04 -3.49
CA VAL A 142 1.24 -2.79 -3.15
C VAL A 142 2.36 -2.37 -4.10
N GLU A 143 3.34 -1.63 -3.60
CA GLU A 143 4.49 -1.17 -4.35
C GLU A 143 5.77 -1.88 -3.89
N SER A 144 6.49 -2.47 -4.84
CA SER A 144 7.80 -3.12 -4.60
C SER A 144 7.84 -3.99 -3.33
N PRO A 145 6.89 -4.92 -3.12
CA PRO A 145 6.71 -5.60 -1.84
C PRO A 145 7.84 -6.56 -1.51
N SER A 146 8.28 -6.58 -0.25
CA SER A 146 9.30 -7.50 0.27
C SER A 146 8.75 -8.92 0.45
N LEU A 147 8.39 -9.59 -0.65
CA LEU A 147 7.75 -10.91 -0.64
C LEU A 147 8.71 -12.08 -0.37
N TYR A 148 10.03 -11.83 -0.40
CA TYR A 148 11.05 -12.85 -0.11
C TYR A 148 11.10 -13.24 1.37
N VAL A 149 10.66 -12.35 2.27
CA VAL A 149 10.79 -12.49 3.73
C VAL A 149 10.19 -13.81 4.23
N GLY A 150 10.88 -14.44 5.17
CA GLY A 150 10.45 -15.70 5.80
C GLY A 150 10.20 -16.81 4.79
N GLY A 151 11.05 -16.93 3.77
CA GLY A 151 10.90 -17.92 2.71
C GLY A 151 9.58 -17.75 1.94
N ARG A 152 9.22 -16.49 1.62
CA ARG A 152 7.99 -16.15 0.88
C ARG A 152 6.71 -16.46 1.65
N ILE A 153 6.70 -16.22 2.97
CA ILE A 153 5.54 -16.54 3.84
C ILE A 153 4.24 -15.88 3.37
N LEU A 154 4.29 -14.64 2.88
CA LEU A 154 3.10 -13.94 2.40
C LEU A 154 2.52 -14.58 1.14
N LEU A 155 3.35 -15.08 0.22
CA LEU A 155 2.88 -15.82 -0.96
C LEU A 155 2.22 -17.15 -0.56
N ARG A 156 2.78 -17.86 0.42
CA ARG A 156 2.15 -19.10 0.95
C ARG A 156 0.79 -18.82 1.59
N ARG A 157 0.66 -17.72 2.35
CA ARG A 157 -0.62 -17.31 2.96
C ARG A 157 -1.61 -16.84 1.90
N ALA A 158 -1.15 -16.08 0.89
CA ALA A 158 -1.98 -15.58 -0.20
C ALA A 158 -2.72 -16.69 -0.96
N ARG A 159 -2.09 -17.88 -1.14
CA ARG A 159 -2.74 -19.05 -1.76
C ARG A 159 -3.94 -19.59 -0.98
N ARG A 160 -4.04 -19.27 0.30
CA ARG A 160 -5.10 -19.73 1.21
C ARG A 160 -6.04 -18.60 1.62
N ALA A 161 -5.91 -17.43 0.99
CA ALA A 161 -6.75 -16.28 1.33
C ALA A 161 -8.22 -16.57 1.03
N PRO A 162 -9.12 -16.44 2.01
CA PRO A 162 -10.54 -16.73 1.81
C PRO A 162 -11.25 -15.68 0.95
N ARG A 163 -10.69 -14.48 0.91
CA ARG A 163 -11.28 -13.32 0.22
C ARG A 163 -10.19 -12.30 -0.13
N TRP A 164 -10.35 -11.65 -1.28
CA TRP A 164 -9.50 -10.55 -1.74
C TRP A 164 -10.27 -9.23 -1.82
N PRO A 165 -9.60 -8.07 -1.69
CA PRO A 165 -10.17 -6.76 -2.00
C PRO A 165 -10.82 -6.72 -3.39
N ALA A 166 -11.76 -5.81 -3.56
CA ALA A 166 -12.42 -5.62 -4.85
C ALA A 166 -11.46 -5.16 -5.94
N ARG A 167 -10.46 -4.34 -5.59
CA ARG A 167 -9.39 -3.91 -6.50
C ARG A 167 -8.03 -4.06 -5.83
N VAL A 168 -7.05 -4.57 -6.57
CA VAL A 168 -5.64 -4.74 -6.14
C VAL A 168 -4.73 -4.17 -7.21
N TYR A 169 -3.85 -3.25 -6.81
CA TYR A 169 -2.77 -2.73 -7.65
C TYR A 169 -1.44 -3.27 -7.15
N LEU A 170 -0.63 -3.81 -8.07
CA LEU A 170 0.75 -4.25 -7.79
C LEU A 170 1.71 -3.47 -8.69
N GLY A 171 2.70 -2.81 -8.11
CA GLY A 171 3.78 -2.13 -8.82
C GLY A 171 5.14 -2.70 -8.44
N VAL A 172 6.07 -2.78 -9.38
CA VAL A 172 7.46 -3.18 -9.13
C VAL A 172 8.37 -2.65 -10.23
N GLY A 173 9.59 -2.24 -9.88
CA GLY A 173 10.65 -1.92 -10.82
C GLY A 173 11.48 -3.15 -11.22
N THR A 174 12.19 -3.06 -12.35
CA THR A 174 13.13 -4.13 -12.75
C THR A 174 14.56 -3.90 -12.25
N GLN A 175 14.83 -2.73 -11.61
CA GLN A 175 16.14 -2.38 -11.03
C GLN A 175 16.02 -1.97 -9.55
N GLU A 176 15.27 -2.73 -8.76
CA GLU A 176 15.00 -2.46 -7.35
C GLU A 176 16.27 -2.40 -6.49
N THR A 177 17.35 -3.09 -6.91
CA THR A 177 18.65 -3.11 -6.25
C THR A 177 19.79 -3.05 -7.29
N SER A 178 21.03 -2.97 -6.81
CA SER A 178 22.23 -3.12 -7.67
C SER A 178 22.50 -4.57 -8.12
N ARG A 179 21.77 -5.55 -7.58
CA ARG A 179 21.97 -6.99 -7.83
C ARG A 179 20.93 -7.53 -8.80
N ALA A 180 21.35 -7.94 -9.98
CA ALA A 180 20.47 -8.45 -11.03
C ALA A 180 19.70 -9.74 -10.63
N ASP A 181 20.31 -10.62 -9.81
CA ASP A 181 19.66 -11.80 -9.29
C ASP A 181 18.51 -11.47 -8.33
N VAL A 182 18.71 -10.49 -7.43
CA VAL A 182 17.68 -10.01 -6.50
C VAL A 182 16.56 -9.30 -7.26
N ASN A 183 16.88 -8.54 -8.28
CA ASN A 183 15.88 -7.86 -9.12
C ASN A 183 14.97 -8.87 -9.83
N ARG A 184 15.54 -9.93 -10.42
CA ARG A 184 14.75 -11.02 -11.02
C ARG A 184 13.87 -11.71 -9.98
N GLU A 185 14.42 -12.07 -8.80
CA GLU A 185 13.64 -12.67 -7.71
C GLU A 185 12.46 -11.78 -7.30
N THR A 186 12.68 -10.46 -7.21
CA THR A 186 11.64 -9.49 -6.82
C THR A 186 10.49 -9.46 -7.81
N VAL A 187 10.80 -9.37 -9.11
CA VAL A 187 9.78 -9.40 -10.18
C VAL A 187 9.06 -10.76 -10.20
N GLU A 188 9.78 -11.87 -10.07
CA GLU A 188 9.19 -13.22 -10.02
C GLU A 188 8.24 -13.40 -8.84
N ASN A 189 8.56 -12.84 -7.67
CA ASN A 189 7.69 -12.87 -6.50
C ASN A 189 6.40 -12.08 -6.74
N VAL A 190 6.48 -10.92 -7.40
CA VAL A 190 5.29 -10.13 -7.77
C VAL A 190 4.46 -10.88 -8.82
N ARG A 191 5.08 -11.50 -9.83
CA ARG A 191 4.39 -12.34 -10.82
C ARG A 191 3.74 -13.58 -10.17
N THR A 192 4.38 -14.16 -9.16
CA THR A 192 3.79 -15.25 -8.37
C THR A 192 2.54 -14.77 -7.63
N LEU A 193 2.58 -13.58 -7.01
CA LEU A 193 1.40 -12.99 -6.36
C LEU A 193 0.30 -12.69 -7.40
N GLU A 194 0.65 -12.15 -8.57
CA GLU A 194 -0.28 -11.97 -9.67
C GLU A 194 -1.00 -13.27 -10.04
N SER A 195 -0.24 -14.35 -10.25
CA SER A 195 -0.79 -15.67 -10.59
C SER A 195 -1.78 -16.16 -9.52
N ILE A 196 -1.45 -16.00 -8.23
CA ILE A 196 -2.33 -16.36 -7.11
C ILE A 196 -3.64 -15.55 -7.18
N LEU A 197 -3.55 -14.24 -7.39
CA LEU A 197 -4.71 -13.35 -7.48
C LEU A 197 -5.61 -13.69 -8.67
N ARG A 198 -5.01 -13.97 -9.84
CA ARG A 198 -5.76 -14.39 -11.03
C ARG A 198 -6.45 -15.73 -10.82
N SER A 199 -5.76 -16.70 -10.21
CA SER A 199 -6.35 -18.00 -9.85
C SER A 199 -7.49 -17.86 -8.84
N ALA A 200 -7.47 -16.82 -8.01
CA ALA A 200 -8.57 -16.45 -7.09
C ALA A 200 -9.70 -15.64 -7.79
N GLY A 201 -9.70 -15.51 -9.12
CA GLY A 201 -10.76 -14.87 -9.89
C GLY A 201 -10.64 -13.35 -10.02
N LEU A 202 -9.46 -12.76 -9.81
CA LEU A 202 -9.26 -11.34 -10.03
C LEU A 202 -8.88 -11.08 -11.50
N GLY A 203 -9.88 -10.74 -12.33
CA GLY A 203 -9.69 -10.32 -13.71
C GLY A 203 -9.18 -8.86 -13.83
N ALA A 204 -9.03 -8.36 -15.06
CA ALA A 204 -8.42 -7.07 -15.37
C ALA A 204 -9.11 -5.86 -14.68
N ARG A 205 -10.41 -5.93 -14.41
CA ARG A 205 -11.14 -4.89 -13.67
C ARG A 205 -10.83 -4.85 -12.18
N ARG A 206 -10.25 -5.94 -11.63
CA ARG A 206 -9.97 -6.10 -10.19
C ARG A 206 -8.49 -6.18 -9.87
N LEU A 207 -7.63 -6.45 -10.85
CA LEU A 207 -6.19 -6.60 -10.68
C LEU A 207 -5.45 -5.84 -11.77
N LYS A 208 -4.59 -4.92 -11.36
CA LYS A 208 -3.64 -4.22 -12.21
C LYS A 208 -2.21 -4.50 -11.74
N ILE A 209 -1.33 -4.82 -12.68
CA ILE A 209 0.09 -5.06 -12.44
C ILE A 209 0.88 -4.10 -13.32
N VAL A 210 1.87 -3.44 -12.73
CA VAL A 210 2.85 -2.62 -13.44
C VAL A 210 4.24 -3.14 -13.09
N VAL A 211 4.97 -3.61 -14.09
CA VAL A 211 6.41 -3.92 -14.00
C VAL A 211 7.11 -2.86 -14.82
N GLU A 212 7.75 -1.91 -14.16
CA GLU A 212 8.36 -0.75 -14.80
C GLU A 212 9.83 -1.01 -15.07
N GLU A 213 10.19 -0.98 -16.36
CA GLU A 213 11.58 -1.22 -16.78
C GLU A 213 12.50 -0.10 -16.29
N GLY A 214 13.64 -0.49 -15.71
CA GLY A 214 14.64 0.43 -15.19
C GLY A 214 14.28 1.13 -13.88
N ALA A 215 13.05 1.01 -13.39
CA ALA A 215 12.64 1.66 -12.15
C ALA A 215 13.32 1.05 -10.92
N ARG A 216 13.68 1.93 -9.98
CA ARG A 216 14.41 1.59 -8.74
C ARG A 216 13.49 1.52 -7.53
N HIS A 217 14.02 1.01 -6.40
CA HIS A 217 13.36 0.96 -5.10
C HIS A 217 13.40 2.32 -4.41
N THR A 218 12.62 3.28 -4.89
CA THR A 218 12.66 4.66 -4.41
C THR A 218 11.27 5.31 -4.39
N GLU A 219 11.12 6.31 -3.51
CA GLU A 219 9.93 7.16 -3.44
C GLU A 219 9.58 7.81 -4.79
N GLY A 220 10.60 8.19 -5.57
CA GLY A 220 10.40 8.78 -6.90
C GLY A 220 9.77 7.81 -7.90
N ALA A 221 10.16 6.53 -7.89
CA ALA A 221 9.55 5.51 -8.73
C ALA A 221 8.10 5.23 -8.32
N TRP A 222 7.83 5.12 -7.01
CA TRP A 222 6.47 4.94 -6.48
C TRP A 222 5.59 6.15 -6.76
N ALA A 223 6.12 7.37 -6.63
CA ALA A 223 5.43 8.60 -7.04
C ALA A 223 5.06 8.62 -8.52
N GLY A 224 5.95 8.11 -9.38
CA GLY A 224 5.71 7.99 -10.83
C GLY A 224 4.53 7.08 -11.17
N ARG A 225 4.38 5.96 -10.45
CA ARG A 225 3.28 4.98 -10.65
C ARG A 225 1.99 5.34 -9.91
N LEU A 226 2.06 6.20 -8.89
CA LEU A 226 0.90 6.56 -8.05
C LEU A 226 -0.32 7.06 -8.84
N PRO A 227 -0.18 7.92 -9.89
CA PRO A 227 -1.33 8.39 -10.67
C PRO A 227 -2.13 7.25 -11.30
N GLU A 228 -1.45 6.26 -11.87
CA GLU A 228 -2.08 5.08 -12.46
C GLU A 228 -2.73 4.20 -11.40
N ALA A 229 -2.04 4.01 -10.27
CA ALA A 229 -2.54 3.24 -9.14
C ALA A 229 -3.84 3.84 -8.58
N LEU A 230 -3.87 5.15 -8.33
CA LEU A 230 -5.05 5.84 -7.81
C LEU A 230 -6.21 5.84 -8.80
N THR A 231 -5.93 6.07 -10.09
CA THR A 231 -6.97 5.99 -11.13
C THR A 231 -7.57 4.59 -11.20
N PHE A 232 -6.76 3.54 -11.15
CA PHE A 232 -7.26 2.17 -11.13
C PHE A 232 -8.05 1.85 -9.87
N LEU A 233 -7.60 2.30 -8.71
CA LEU A 233 -8.24 1.98 -7.44
C LEU A 233 -9.53 2.76 -7.22
N PHE A 234 -9.64 4.02 -7.65
CA PHE A 234 -10.72 4.92 -7.29
C PHE A 234 -11.54 5.48 -8.48
N GLY A 235 -11.02 5.38 -9.70
CA GLY A 235 -11.73 5.75 -10.94
C GLY A 235 -12.82 4.77 -11.36
#